data_a30e9cf9427b6b0b544b5b686bdb2bf5
#
_entry.id   a30e9cf9427b6b0b544b5b686bdb2bf5
#
_cell.length_a   1.000
_cell.length_b   1.000
_cell.length_c   1.000
_cell.angle_alpha   90.00
_cell.angle_beta   90.00
_cell.angle_gamma   90.00
#
_symmetry.space_group_name_H-M   'P 1'
#
loop_
_entity.id
_entity.type
_entity.pdbx_description
1 polymer ?
#
loop_
_entity_poly.entity_id
_entity_poly.type
_entity_poly.pdbx_seq_one_letter_code
_entity_poly.pdbx_strand_id
1 'polypeptide(L)'
;RVQATFFLLGENMEGRRKMVEELVKDGHLIGNHSYHHVQLNKLSIKEAMGEIEKTNRLIREWTGEAPVYIRPPYGAWSQELEKVVDMIPVFWNVDSLDWKLQNKEQVLSCLSGQVEEGDVILMHDGYQSSVDAAFALVDHLQKQGFVFVNVEEMVLE
;
A
#
# COMPACT_ATOMS: atom_id res chain seq x y z
N ARG A 1 -14.73 12.21 -2.92
CA ARG A 1 -13.96 11.54 -1.86
C ARG A 1 -12.96 10.62 -2.53
N VAL A 2 -11.74 10.61 -2.08
CA VAL A 2 -10.68 9.72 -2.58
C VAL A 2 -10.45 8.63 -1.54
N GLN A 3 -10.40 7.38 -1.95
CA GLN A 3 -10.01 6.25 -1.11
C GLN A 3 -8.71 5.66 -1.65
N ALA A 4 -7.92 5.08 -0.76
CA ALA A 4 -6.67 4.41 -1.09
C ALA A 4 -6.46 3.24 -0.14
N THR A 5 -5.53 2.35 -0.49
CA THR A 5 -5.06 1.30 0.40
C THR A 5 -3.66 1.65 0.88
N PHE A 6 -3.49 1.75 2.19
CA PHE A 6 -2.21 1.99 2.84
C PHE A 6 -1.63 0.68 3.35
N PHE A 7 -0.56 0.22 2.72
CA PHE A 7 0.19 -0.94 3.18
C PHE A 7 1.27 -0.48 4.16
N LEU A 8 1.05 -0.71 5.45
CA LEU A 8 1.86 -0.14 6.52
C LEU A 8 2.96 -1.09 6.99
N LEU A 9 4.17 -0.52 7.16
CA LEU A 9 5.29 -1.18 7.84
C LEU A 9 5.06 -1.14 9.35
N GLY A 10 5.16 -2.30 10.00
CA GLY A 10 4.93 -2.39 11.43
C GLY A 10 5.84 -1.48 12.26
N GLU A 11 7.14 -1.40 11.93
CA GLU A 11 8.08 -0.52 12.62
C GLU A 11 7.72 0.97 12.49
N ASN A 12 7.19 1.38 11.33
CA ASN A 12 6.77 2.75 11.09
C ASN A 12 5.44 3.11 11.77
N MET A 13 4.66 2.12 12.16
CA MET A 13 3.42 2.35 12.91
C MET A 13 3.71 2.75 14.36
N GLU A 14 4.80 2.27 14.96
CA GLU A 14 5.09 2.54 16.37
C GLU A 14 5.01 4.03 16.71
N GLY A 15 4.22 4.36 17.72
CA GLY A 15 3.96 5.75 18.15
C GLY A 15 3.00 6.56 17.26
N ARG A 16 2.45 5.98 16.18
CA ARG A 16 1.58 6.67 15.22
C ARG A 16 0.14 6.17 15.20
N ARG A 17 -0.33 5.58 16.29
CA ARG A 17 -1.68 5.01 16.41
C ARG A 17 -2.78 5.95 15.92
N LYS A 18 -2.77 7.21 16.38
CA LYS A 18 -3.78 8.21 15.98
C LYS A 18 -3.86 8.42 14.47
N MET A 19 -2.71 8.43 13.79
CA MET A 19 -2.65 8.59 12.34
C MET A 19 -3.32 7.39 11.64
N VAL A 20 -3.08 6.17 12.10
CA VAL A 20 -3.71 4.97 11.54
C VAL A 20 -5.22 4.98 11.79
N GLU A 21 -5.67 5.37 12.99
CA GLU A 21 -7.08 5.52 13.31
C GLU A 21 -7.77 6.58 12.42
N GLU A 22 -7.09 7.68 12.10
CA GLU A 22 -7.58 8.71 11.18
C GLU A 22 -7.71 8.18 9.75
N LEU A 23 -6.73 7.44 9.23
CA LEU A 23 -6.82 6.81 7.91
C LEU A 23 -8.07 5.91 7.79
N VAL A 24 -8.32 5.07 8.79
CA VAL A 24 -9.51 4.20 8.82
C VAL A 24 -10.80 5.02 8.87
N LYS A 25 -10.85 6.04 9.74
CA LYS A 25 -12.01 6.94 9.87
C LYS A 25 -12.32 7.67 8.56
N ASP A 26 -11.30 8.02 7.79
CA ASP A 26 -11.45 8.67 6.49
C ASP A 26 -11.84 7.70 5.37
N GLY A 27 -11.92 6.40 5.68
CA GLY A 27 -12.40 5.34 4.79
C GLY A 27 -11.29 4.76 3.91
N HIS A 28 -10.04 4.93 4.31
CA HIS A 28 -8.92 4.23 3.67
C HIS A 28 -8.83 2.80 4.18
N LEU A 29 -8.37 1.89 3.32
CA LEU A 29 -8.10 0.51 3.67
C LEU A 29 -6.66 0.39 4.20
N ILE A 30 -6.47 -0.39 5.27
CA ILE A 30 -5.14 -0.67 5.82
C ILE A 30 -4.74 -2.10 5.49
N GLY A 31 -3.57 -2.26 4.90
CA GLY A 31 -2.94 -3.54 4.59
C GLY A 31 -1.58 -3.72 5.29
N ASN A 32 -1.08 -4.94 5.24
CA ASN A 32 0.22 -5.31 5.81
C ASN A 32 1.35 -5.10 4.78
N HIS A 33 2.51 -4.59 5.23
CA HIS A 33 3.72 -4.45 4.41
C HIS A 33 4.97 -5.05 5.08
N SER A 34 4.83 -6.12 5.87
CA SER A 34 5.80 -6.67 6.80
C SER A 34 6.12 -5.73 7.98
N TYR A 35 6.99 -6.16 8.88
CA TYR A 35 7.39 -5.30 9.99
C TYR A 35 8.61 -4.45 9.66
N HIS A 36 9.69 -5.05 9.10
CA HIS A 36 10.97 -4.36 8.82
C HIS A 36 11.25 -4.15 7.31
N HIS A 37 10.27 -4.26 6.42
CA HIS A 37 10.46 -4.17 4.97
C HIS A 37 11.48 -5.19 4.42
N VAL A 38 11.49 -6.38 4.93
CA VAL A 38 12.39 -7.46 4.49
C VAL A 38 11.83 -8.23 3.29
N GLN A 39 12.69 -8.78 2.45
CA GLN A 39 12.27 -9.60 1.32
C GLN A 39 11.79 -10.97 1.82
N LEU A 40 10.48 -11.13 2.02
CA LEU A 40 9.85 -12.27 2.70
C LEU A 40 10.19 -13.63 2.09
N ASN A 41 10.29 -13.72 0.76
CA ASN A 41 10.62 -14.98 0.07
C ASN A 41 12.09 -15.42 0.20
N LYS A 42 12.92 -14.64 0.88
CA LYS A 42 14.31 -15.02 1.24
C LYS A 42 14.46 -15.49 2.67
N LEU A 43 13.42 -15.38 3.46
CA LEU A 43 13.37 -15.83 4.84
C LEU A 43 12.86 -17.26 4.93
N SER A 44 13.15 -17.93 6.04
CA SER A 44 12.40 -19.13 6.39
C SER A 44 10.91 -18.78 6.58
N ILE A 45 10.02 -19.74 6.37
CA ILE A 45 8.58 -19.55 6.58
C ILE A 45 8.28 -19.01 7.98
N LYS A 46 8.97 -19.53 8.99
CA LYS A 46 8.80 -19.08 10.39
C LYS A 46 9.16 -17.59 10.57
N GLU A 47 10.25 -17.14 9.97
CA GLU A 47 10.69 -15.74 10.05
C GLU A 47 9.75 -14.83 9.27
N ALA A 48 9.35 -15.23 8.05
CA ALA A 48 8.41 -14.50 7.24
C ALA A 48 7.04 -14.33 7.94
N MET A 49 6.52 -15.41 8.54
CA MET A 49 5.30 -15.36 9.35
C MET A 49 5.46 -14.45 10.56
N GLY A 50 6.63 -14.44 11.21
CA GLY A 50 6.92 -13.52 12.31
C GLY A 50 6.84 -12.05 11.92
N GLU A 51 7.37 -11.68 10.74
CA GLU A 51 7.28 -10.35 10.16
C GLU A 51 5.83 -9.94 9.87
N ILE A 52 5.06 -10.84 9.28
CA ILE A 52 3.65 -10.61 8.93
C ILE A 52 2.79 -10.48 10.19
N GLU A 53 2.88 -11.44 11.10
CA GLU A 53 2.04 -11.49 12.29
C GLU A 53 2.29 -10.34 13.27
N LYS A 54 3.52 -9.87 13.36
CA LYS A 54 3.86 -8.72 14.21
C LYS A 54 3.12 -7.46 13.74
N THR A 55 3.06 -7.24 12.44
CA THR A 55 2.32 -6.11 11.83
C THR A 55 0.81 -6.33 11.90
N ASN A 56 0.32 -7.53 11.62
CA ASN A 56 -1.11 -7.88 11.74
C ASN A 56 -1.65 -7.58 13.14
N ARG A 57 -0.86 -7.88 14.17
CA ARG A 57 -1.24 -7.61 15.57
C ARG A 57 -1.42 -6.13 15.82
N LEU A 58 -0.47 -5.29 15.36
CA LEU A 58 -0.58 -3.84 15.51
C LEU A 58 -1.80 -3.28 14.77
N ILE A 59 -2.01 -3.70 13.53
CA ILE A 59 -3.17 -3.26 12.74
C ILE A 59 -4.46 -3.65 13.47
N ARG A 60 -4.61 -4.90 13.85
CA ARG A 60 -5.80 -5.38 14.58
C ARG A 60 -6.04 -4.63 15.89
N GLU A 61 -4.99 -4.39 16.66
CA GLU A 61 -5.10 -3.67 17.94
C GLU A 61 -5.57 -2.23 17.76
N TRP A 62 -5.18 -1.57 16.66
CA TRP A 62 -5.44 -0.15 16.45
C TRP A 62 -6.67 0.13 15.60
N THR A 63 -7.03 -0.77 14.70
CA THR A 63 -8.20 -0.61 13.82
C THR A 63 -9.42 -1.43 14.27
N GLY A 64 -9.22 -2.42 15.13
CA GLY A 64 -10.25 -3.38 15.56
C GLY A 64 -10.39 -4.59 14.63
N GLU A 65 -9.77 -4.58 13.46
CA GLU A 65 -9.89 -5.63 12.44
C GLU A 65 -8.52 -6.12 11.96
N ALA A 66 -8.44 -7.41 11.65
CA ALA A 66 -7.23 -7.97 11.04
C ALA A 66 -7.15 -7.56 9.56
N PRO A 67 -5.96 -7.19 9.05
CA PRO A 67 -5.84 -6.87 7.64
C PRO A 67 -6.02 -8.14 6.77
N VAL A 68 -6.76 -8.01 5.69
CA VAL A 68 -6.99 -9.07 4.69
C VAL A 68 -5.92 -9.05 3.60
N TYR A 69 -5.39 -7.86 3.31
CA TYR A 69 -4.47 -7.63 2.19
C TYR A 69 -3.04 -7.41 2.67
N ILE A 70 -2.10 -7.97 1.90
CA ILE A 70 -0.66 -7.77 2.10
C ILE A 70 -0.02 -7.27 0.80
N ARG A 71 0.84 -6.27 0.89
CA ARG A 71 1.77 -5.96 -0.21
C ARG A 71 3.15 -6.46 0.18
N PRO A 72 3.65 -7.52 -0.48
CA PRO A 72 4.99 -8.01 -0.18
C PRO A 72 6.04 -6.94 -0.49
N PRO A 73 7.02 -6.69 0.40
CA PRO A 73 8.14 -5.83 0.09
C PRO A 73 8.84 -6.25 -1.21
N TYR A 74 9.20 -5.28 -2.04
CA TYR A 74 9.80 -5.48 -3.37
C TYR A 74 8.93 -6.26 -4.37
N GLY A 75 7.65 -6.48 -4.09
CA GLY A 75 6.78 -7.36 -4.87
C GLY A 75 7.22 -8.83 -4.86
N ALA A 76 8.04 -9.22 -3.87
CA ALA A 76 8.65 -10.54 -3.80
C ALA A 76 7.79 -11.51 -2.98
N TRP A 77 7.13 -12.42 -3.66
CA TRP A 77 6.26 -13.44 -3.09
C TRP A 77 6.67 -14.83 -3.58
N SER A 78 6.33 -15.88 -2.85
CA SER A 78 6.62 -17.27 -3.24
C SER A 78 5.42 -18.18 -3.07
N GLN A 79 5.42 -19.31 -3.80
CA GLN A 79 4.36 -20.31 -3.67
C GLN A 79 4.31 -20.94 -2.26
N GLU A 80 5.42 -20.98 -1.55
CA GLU A 80 5.48 -21.48 -0.17
C GLU A 80 4.74 -20.50 0.77
N LEU A 81 4.93 -19.20 0.60
CA LEU A 81 4.21 -18.17 1.36
C LEU A 81 2.72 -18.19 1.01
N GLU A 82 2.36 -18.32 -0.26
CA GLU A 82 0.97 -18.40 -0.73
C GLU A 82 0.16 -19.51 -0.04
N LYS A 83 0.81 -20.62 0.31
CA LYS A 83 0.15 -21.78 0.96
C LYS A 83 -0.08 -21.60 2.45
N VAL A 84 0.67 -20.72 3.12
CA VAL A 84 0.68 -20.61 4.58
C VAL A 84 0.20 -19.28 5.10
N VAL A 85 0.21 -18.24 4.27
CA VAL A 85 -0.25 -16.90 4.62
C VAL A 85 -1.71 -16.76 4.19
N ASP A 86 -2.60 -16.62 5.16
CA ASP A 86 -4.02 -16.38 4.93
C ASP A 86 -4.29 -14.89 4.70
N MET A 87 -3.68 -14.34 3.65
CA MET A 87 -3.85 -12.95 3.23
C MET A 87 -3.75 -12.89 1.70
N ILE A 88 -4.41 -11.91 1.10
CA ILE A 88 -4.40 -11.67 -0.35
C ILE A 88 -3.22 -10.76 -0.71
N PRO A 89 -2.24 -11.24 -1.48
CA PRO A 89 -1.13 -10.40 -1.92
C PRO A 89 -1.60 -9.42 -3.02
N VAL A 90 -1.27 -8.14 -2.84
CA VAL A 90 -1.62 -7.06 -3.76
C VAL A 90 -0.35 -6.48 -4.38
N PHE A 91 -0.27 -6.56 -5.68
CA PHE A 91 0.83 -5.99 -6.47
C PHE A 91 0.38 -4.66 -7.12
N TRP A 92 1.10 -4.21 -8.12
CA TRP A 92 0.81 -3.02 -8.92
C TRP A 92 1.16 -3.28 -10.39
N ASN A 93 0.56 -2.52 -11.27
CA ASN A 93 0.88 -2.53 -12.70
C ASN A 93 1.39 -1.18 -13.18
N VAL A 94 1.23 -0.11 -12.39
CA VAL A 94 1.80 1.21 -12.66
C VAL A 94 2.72 1.62 -11.53
N ASP A 95 4.03 1.74 -11.80
CA ASP A 95 5.03 2.23 -10.85
C ASP A 95 5.29 3.71 -11.09
N SER A 96 5.01 4.54 -10.10
CA SER A 96 5.24 5.99 -10.18
C SER A 96 6.70 6.38 -10.15
N LEU A 97 7.58 5.47 -9.73
CA LEU A 97 9.01 5.71 -9.49
C LEU A 97 9.29 6.86 -8.50
N ASP A 98 8.33 7.21 -7.66
CA ASP A 98 8.42 8.32 -6.72
C ASP A 98 9.57 8.18 -5.72
N TRP A 99 9.82 6.95 -5.26
CA TRP A 99 10.93 6.57 -4.39
C TRP A 99 12.31 6.87 -4.99
N LYS A 100 12.40 6.85 -6.32
CA LYS A 100 13.65 7.07 -7.08
C LYS A 100 13.77 8.52 -7.54
N LEU A 101 12.70 9.08 -8.08
CA LEU A 101 12.71 10.42 -8.70
C LEU A 101 12.71 11.53 -7.65
N GLN A 102 12.01 11.36 -6.54
CA GLN A 102 11.89 12.32 -5.44
C GLN A 102 11.63 13.77 -5.91
N ASN A 103 10.90 13.89 -7.01
CA ASN A 103 10.55 15.14 -7.66
C ASN A 103 9.13 15.06 -8.22
N LYS A 104 8.25 15.93 -7.77
CA LYS A 104 6.83 15.95 -8.10
C LYS A 104 6.57 15.97 -9.60
N GLU A 105 7.23 16.87 -10.32
CA GLU A 105 7.01 17.10 -11.75
C GLU A 105 7.45 15.88 -12.56
N GLN A 106 8.56 15.26 -12.18
CA GLN A 106 9.07 14.04 -12.85
C GLN A 106 8.13 12.85 -12.58
N VAL A 107 7.63 12.68 -11.36
CA VAL A 107 6.65 11.64 -11.02
C VAL A 107 5.38 11.82 -11.84
N LEU A 108 4.82 13.03 -11.89
CA LEU A 108 3.64 13.32 -12.69
C LEU A 108 3.88 13.08 -14.19
N SER A 109 5.04 13.46 -14.71
CA SER A 109 5.41 13.20 -16.11
C SER A 109 5.50 11.70 -16.40
N CYS A 110 6.01 10.91 -15.46
CA CYS A 110 6.09 9.46 -15.55
C CYS A 110 4.71 8.81 -15.65
N LEU A 111 3.73 9.33 -14.90
CA LEU A 111 2.37 8.80 -14.86
C LEU A 111 1.44 9.37 -15.94
N SER A 112 1.81 10.48 -16.55
CA SER A 112 0.97 11.19 -17.52
C SER A 112 0.71 10.33 -18.75
N GLY A 113 -0.56 10.06 -19.04
CA GLY A 113 -1.00 9.26 -20.18
C GLY A 113 -0.74 7.76 -20.10
N GLN A 114 -0.32 7.26 -18.94
CA GLN A 114 -0.11 5.82 -18.72
C GLN A 114 -1.21 5.17 -17.86
N VAL A 115 -2.00 5.98 -17.14
CA VAL A 115 -3.01 5.46 -16.21
C VAL A 115 -4.30 5.15 -16.95
N GLU A 116 -4.77 3.93 -16.80
CA GLU A 116 -6.01 3.41 -17.35
C GLU A 116 -6.97 2.97 -16.23
N GLU A 117 -8.23 2.71 -16.59
CA GLU A 117 -9.22 2.14 -15.67
C GLU A 117 -8.78 0.75 -15.20
N GLY A 118 -8.90 0.50 -13.89
CA GLY A 118 -8.47 -0.75 -13.27
C GLY A 118 -6.99 -0.80 -12.86
N ASP A 119 -6.24 0.28 -13.06
CA ASP A 119 -4.83 0.31 -12.66
C ASP A 119 -4.63 0.41 -11.15
N VAL A 120 -3.61 -0.29 -10.68
CA VAL A 120 -3.07 -0.19 -9.32
C VAL A 120 -1.75 0.59 -9.38
N ILE A 121 -1.79 1.84 -8.91
CA ILE A 121 -0.63 2.74 -8.92
C ILE A 121 0.14 2.58 -7.62
N LEU A 122 1.45 2.25 -7.73
CA LEU A 122 2.36 2.24 -6.58
C LEU A 122 2.88 3.64 -6.30
N MET A 123 2.70 4.09 -5.05
CA MET A 123 3.29 5.31 -4.51
C MET A 123 3.72 5.09 -3.06
N HIS A 124 4.57 5.97 -2.54
CA HIS A 124 5.08 5.94 -1.18
C HIS A 124 4.81 7.28 -0.48
N ASP A 125 4.67 7.26 0.84
CA ASP A 125 4.41 8.46 1.66
C ASP A 125 5.64 8.95 2.45
N GLY A 126 6.78 8.32 2.23
CA GLY A 126 8.04 8.65 2.91
C GLY A 126 8.71 9.96 2.46
N TYR A 127 8.26 10.57 1.35
CA TYR A 127 8.82 11.79 0.80
C TYR A 127 7.73 12.83 0.54
N GLN A 128 7.95 14.08 0.90
CA GLN A 128 7.01 15.16 0.64
C GLN A 128 6.69 15.31 -0.86
N SER A 129 7.70 15.15 -1.73
CA SER A 129 7.53 15.16 -3.18
C SER A 129 6.56 14.08 -3.70
N SER A 130 6.56 12.89 -3.08
CA SER A 130 5.63 11.81 -3.42
C SER A 130 4.20 12.16 -3.00
N VAL A 131 4.05 12.71 -1.81
CA VAL A 131 2.74 13.17 -1.31
C VAL A 131 2.17 14.28 -2.19
N ASP A 132 3.00 15.28 -2.53
CA ASP A 132 2.60 16.38 -3.42
C ASP A 132 2.25 15.88 -4.84
N ALA A 133 2.96 14.87 -5.33
CA ALA A 133 2.66 14.23 -6.61
C ALA A 133 1.34 13.46 -6.55
N ALA A 134 1.09 12.73 -5.46
CA ALA A 134 -0.16 11.99 -5.27
C ALA A 134 -1.39 12.91 -5.30
N PHE A 135 -1.35 14.03 -4.57
CA PHE A 135 -2.44 15.01 -4.61
C PHE A 135 -2.65 15.59 -6.00
N ALA A 136 -1.57 15.96 -6.69
CA ALA A 136 -1.69 16.53 -8.03
C ALA A 136 -2.18 15.49 -9.07
N LEU A 137 -1.78 14.22 -8.93
CA LEU A 137 -2.27 13.11 -9.75
C LEU A 137 -3.77 12.90 -9.53
N VAL A 138 -4.21 12.87 -8.28
CA VAL A 138 -5.62 12.73 -7.93
C VAL A 138 -6.44 13.86 -8.57
N ASP A 139 -6.03 15.11 -8.39
CA ASP A 139 -6.72 16.26 -8.98
C ASP A 139 -6.78 16.18 -10.51
N HIS A 140 -5.70 15.71 -11.13
CA HIS A 140 -5.62 15.57 -12.59
C HIS A 140 -6.57 14.48 -13.10
N LEU A 141 -6.53 13.29 -12.54
CA LEU A 141 -7.32 12.15 -12.97
C LEU A 141 -8.81 12.32 -12.65
N GLN A 142 -9.16 12.94 -11.52
CA GLN A 142 -10.56 13.27 -11.21
C GLN A 142 -11.18 14.21 -12.25
N LYS A 143 -10.42 15.17 -12.79
CA LYS A 143 -10.88 16.05 -13.88
C LYS A 143 -11.13 15.30 -15.20
N GLN A 144 -10.51 14.12 -15.35
CA GLN A 144 -10.71 13.22 -16.48
C GLN A 144 -11.85 12.21 -16.26
N GLY A 145 -12.47 12.22 -15.07
CA GLY A 145 -13.58 11.37 -14.70
C GLY A 145 -13.19 10.09 -13.95
N PHE A 146 -11.91 9.90 -13.59
CA PHE A 146 -11.50 8.76 -12.78
C PHE A 146 -12.03 8.84 -11.35
N VAL A 147 -12.39 7.70 -10.81
CA VAL A 147 -12.75 7.49 -9.40
C VAL A 147 -11.66 6.66 -8.75
N PHE A 148 -11.24 7.07 -7.56
CA PHE A 148 -10.25 6.33 -6.77
C PHE A 148 -10.96 5.47 -5.74
N VAL A 149 -10.65 4.19 -5.75
CA VAL A 149 -11.19 3.18 -4.86
C VAL A 149 -10.06 2.49 -4.10
N ASN A 150 -10.37 1.84 -3.00
CA ASN A 150 -9.43 0.95 -2.34
C ASN A 150 -9.41 -0.44 -3.02
N VAL A 151 -8.46 -1.27 -2.65
CA VAL A 151 -8.27 -2.60 -3.24
C VAL A 151 -9.47 -3.54 -3.04
N GLU A 152 -10.19 -3.40 -1.94
CA GLU A 152 -11.36 -4.23 -1.64
C GLU A 152 -12.51 -3.95 -2.63
N GLU A 153 -12.75 -2.69 -2.96
CA GLU A 153 -13.75 -2.29 -3.94
C GLU A 153 -13.39 -2.78 -5.35
N MET A 154 -12.08 -2.77 -5.71
CA MET A 154 -11.61 -3.29 -7.01
C MET A 154 -11.83 -4.79 -7.19
N VAL A 155 -11.76 -5.58 -6.12
CA VAL A 155 -11.90 -7.05 -6.18
C VAL A 155 -13.38 -7.48 -6.23
N LEU A 156 -14.30 -6.60 -5.80
CA LEU A 156 -15.73 -6.89 -5.76
C LEU A 156 -16.47 -6.55 -7.08
N GLU A 157 -15.82 -5.89 -8.03
CA GLU A 157 -16.33 -5.63 -9.38
C GLU A 157 -15.87 -6.73 -10.36
#